data_bd0b430abc88d03c5a7939b148f97bb4
#
_entry.id   bd0b430abc88d03c5a7939b148f97bb4
#
_cell.length_a   1.000
_cell.length_b   1.000
_cell.length_c   1.000
_cell.angle_alpha   90.00
_cell.angle_beta   90.00
_cell.angle_gamma   90.00
#
_symmetry.space_group_name_H-M   'P 1'
#
loop_
_entity.id
_entity.type
_entity.pdbx_description
1 polymer ?
#
loop_
_entity_poly.entity_id
_entity_poly.type
_entity_poly.pdbx_seq_one_letter_code
_entity_poly.pdbx_strand_id
1 'polypeptide(L)'
;MQTENKQQNRRKQTKAQRRRRRRIKRVAWRVTLSVLTVIGLVLIGALCAGYAAFRGPSQTVGDLLTVSMQETSALKFVPHIYYSNEEVDAILERNSVSAGDSETDTSLIVIEKPTPTPSPEEIAAAQERAENANVEVTPSPTPPPENLLSSEDGIDVFSVVGGTYQGYMMVVHDPSRVTVGTCRDKFDGSKGLQLKDIAKRYDAIAAINGGGFEDSGGVGNGGTPVGLVISEGKLKHTGRDRNYDITVGFDQNNIMLLGKNMSADDAKAKGIRDAITFGPALIVNGEPAGIKGESSGLNPRTAIGQRKDGAVLMLVIDGRQASSLGATYSDLITIMLEYGAVNAINMDGGSSSLMYYKGEYLNSGVVLTGSRKMPTAFIVR
;
A
#
# COMPACT_ATOMS: atom_id res chain seq x y z
N MET A 1 -41.13 58.89 49.31
CA MET A 1 -41.17 57.47 49.74
C MET A 1 -41.22 56.44 48.59
N GLN A 2 -42.12 56.50 47.62
CA GLN A 2 -42.18 55.47 46.54
C GLN A 2 -41.00 55.55 45.55
N THR A 3 -40.40 56.63 45.24
CA THR A 3 -39.25 56.82 44.37
C THR A 3 -37.94 56.32 44.97
N GLU A 4 -37.76 56.52 46.28
CA GLU A 4 -36.57 56.04 46.98
C GLU A 4 -36.56 54.51 47.12
N ASN A 5 -37.72 53.89 47.35
CA ASN A 5 -37.87 52.47 47.45
C ASN A 5 -37.59 51.78 46.08
N LYS A 6 -37.98 52.40 44.95
CA LYS A 6 -37.67 51.94 43.60
C LYS A 6 -36.17 52.02 43.28
N GLN A 7 -35.48 53.07 43.69
CA GLN A 7 -34.02 53.20 43.50
C GLN A 7 -33.22 52.20 44.37
N GLN A 8 -33.67 51.99 45.59
CA GLN A 8 -33.02 51.05 46.49
C GLN A 8 -33.16 49.60 45.98
N ASN A 9 -34.30 49.19 45.42
CA ASN A 9 -34.52 47.88 44.78
C ASN A 9 -33.70 47.71 43.52
N ARG A 10 -33.56 48.72 42.68
CA ARG A 10 -32.66 48.67 41.49
C ARG A 10 -31.19 48.53 41.90
N ARG A 11 -30.73 49.22 42.95
CA ARG A 11 -29.35 49.07 43.49
C ARG A 11 -29.09 47.68 44.08
N LYS A 12 -30.06 47.07 44.75
CA LYS A 12 -29.97 45.69 45.27
C LYS A 12 -29.92 44.67 44.14
N GLN A 13 -30.74 44.82 43.08
CA GLN A 13 -30.71 43.93 41.90
C GLN A 13 -29.37 44.01 41.12
N THR A 14 -28.83 45.21 40.94
CA THR A 14 -27.52 45.37 40.27
C THR A 14 -26.36 44.78 41.07
N LYS A 15 -26.39 44.87 42.40
CA LYS A 15 -25.39 44.22 43.30
C LYS A 15 -25.48 42.69 43.22
N ALA A 16 -26.70 42.13 43.24
CA ALA A 16 -26.92 40.69 43.12
C ALA A 16 -26.46 40.17 41.75
N GLN A 17 -26.76 40.87 40.65
CA GLN A 17 -26.30 40.54 39.32
C GLN A 17 -24.75 40.56 39.18
N ARG A 18 -24.10 41.56 39.78
CA ARG A 18 -22.63 41.65 39.82
C ARG A 18 -22.01 40.50 40.62
N ARG A 19 -22.61 40.09 41.76
CA ARG A 19 -22.16 38.95 42.56
C ARG A 19 -22.34 37.63 41.80
N ARG A 20 -23.48 37.43 41.11
CA ARG A 20 -23.73 36.26 40.24
C ARG A 20 -22.73 36.17 39.10
N ARG A 21 -22.45 37.30 38.38
CA ARG A 21 -21.43 37.35 37.31
C ARG A 21 -20.01 37.00 37.82
N ARG A 22 -19.63 37.51 39.01
CA ARG A 22 -18.32 37.17 39.62
C ARG A 22 -18.26 35.72 40.05
N ARG A 23 -19.34 35.11 40.51
CA ARG A 23 -19.40 33.68 40.86
C ARG A 23 -19.30 32.82 39.61
N ILE A 24 -20.02 33.14 38.56
CA ILE A 24 -19.97 32.46 37.26
C ILE A 24 -18.55 32.53 36.68
N LYS A 25 -17.92 33.72 36.65
CA LYS A 25 -16.54 33.86 36.17
C LYS A 25 -15.53 33.02 36.97
N ARG A 26 -15.68 32.93 38.31
CA ARG A 26 -14.80 32.10 39.16
C ARG A 26 -15.01 30.59 38.89
N VAL A 27 -16.26 30.18 38.74
CA VAL A 27 -16.56 28.77 38.42
C VAL A 27 -16.02 28.42 37.02
N ALA A 28 -16.30 29.24 36.03
CA ALA A 28 -15.77 29.07 34.66
C ALA A 28 -14.24 29.01 34.67
N TRP A 29 -13.56 29.91 35.36
CA TRP A 29 -12.10 29.88 35.49
C TRP A 29 -11.57 28.60 36.14
N ARG A 30 -12.23 28.12 37.21
CA ARG A 30 -11.84 26.84 37.85
C ARG A 30 -12.03 25.64 36.93
N VAL A 31 -13.15 25.61 36.18
CA VAL A 31 -13.42 24.56 35.19
C VAL A 31 -12.38 24.60 34.09
N THR A 32 -12.09 25.78 33.54
CA THR A 32 -11.05 25.94 32.51
C THR A 32 -9.67 25.46 33.03
N LEU A 33 -9.29 25.87 34.24
CA LEU A 33 -8.02 25.44 34.83
C LEU A 33 -7.97 23.92 35.03
N SER A 34 -9.04 23.31 35.56
CA SER A 34 -9.12 21.86 35.70
C SER A 34 -9.00 21.12 34.38
N VAL A 35 -9.68 21.60 33.33
CA VAL A 35 -9.58 21.03 31.97
C VAL A 35 -8.15 21.14 31.44
N LEU A 36 -7.52 22.31 31.57
CA LEU A 36 -6.13 22.49 31.16
C LEU A 36 -5.13 21.61 31.93
N THR A 37 -5.38 21.42 33.25
CA THR A 37 -4.57 20.51 34.07
C THR A 37 -4.71 19.06 33.59
N VAL A 38 -5.94 18.60 33.32
CA VAL A 38 -6.18 17.25 32.78
C VAL A 38 -5.51 17.06 31.44
N ILE A 39 -5.66 18.03 30.52
CA ILE A 39 -4.97 17.99 29.21
C ILE A 39 -3.45 17.93 29.41
N GLY A 40 -2.88 18.76 30.31
CA GLY A 40 -1.47 18.74 30.62
C GLY A 40 -0.98 17.38 31.14
N LEU A 41 -1.72 16.78 32.04
CA LEU A 41 -1.39 15.43 32.57
C LEU A 41 -1.46 14.36 31.50
N VAL A 42 -2.47 14.40 30.62
CA VAL A 42 -2.58 13.47 29.47
C VAL A 42 -1.40 13.64 28.52
N LEU A 43 -1.01 14.87 28.19
CA LEU A 43 0.14 15.15 27.33
C LEU A 43 1.47 14.66 27.96
N ILE A 44 1.68 14.89 29.25
CA ILE A 44 2.85 14.39 29.97
C ILE A 44 2.86 12.85 29.96
N GLY A 45 1.72 12.22 30.24
CA GLY A 45 1.58 10.76 30.20
C GLY A 45 1.91 10.20 28.82
N ALA A 46 1.41 10.85 27.74
CA ALA A 46 1.70 10.47 26.37
C ALA A 46 3.18 10.60 26.02
N LEU A 47 3.84 11.71 26.43
CA LEU A 47 5.29 11.90 26.24
C LEU A 47 6.12 10.86 27.01
N CYS A 48 5.74 10.53 28.25
CA CYS A 48 6.43 9.49 29.03
C CYS A 48 6.25 8.10 28.41
N ALA A 49 5.04 7.76 27.96
CA ALA A 49 4.78 6.50 27.28
C ALA A 49 5.56 6.41 25.94
N GLY A 50 5.60 7.50 25.16
CA GLY A 50 6.41 7.60 23.97
C GLY A 50 7.91 7.44 24.29
N TYR A 51 8.42 8.09 25.32
CA TYR A 51 9.81 7.92 25.74
C TYR A 51 10.13 6.45 26.06
N ALA A 52 9.26 5.78 26.80
CA ALA A 52 9.41 4.36 27.12
C ALA A 52 9.38 3.47 25.88
N ALA A 53 8.58 3.81 24.88
CA ALA A 53 8.48 3.06 23.64
C ALA A 53 9.70 3.28 22.71
N PHE A 54 10.17 4.53 22.57
CA PHE A 54 11.30 4.85 21.67
C PHE A 54 12.66 4.62 22.35
N ARG A 55 12.82 4.97 23.64
CA ARG A 55 14.08 4.91 24.39
C ARG A 55 14.11 3.80 25.44
N GLY A 56 13.11 2.89 25.40
CA GLY A 56 13.06 1.74 26.34
C GLY A 56 14.14 0.70 26.05
N PRO A 57 14.13 -0.42 26.80
CA PRO A 57 15.22 -1.41 26.74
C PRO A 57 15.23 -2.21 25.41
N SER A 58 14.15 -2.20 24.63
CA SER A 58 14.10 -2.92 23.34
C SER A 58 14.45 -1.99 22.19
N GLN A 59 15.64 -2.18 21.63
CA GLN A 59 16.08 -1.46 20.44
C GLN A 59 15.16 -1.76 19.24
N THR A 60 14.77 -3.03 19.06
CA THR A 60 13.84 -3.45 17.98
C THR A 60 12.53 -2.67 18.00
N VAL A 61 11.92 -2.47 19.17
CA VAL A 61 10.68 -1.69 19.27
C VAL A 61 10.89 -0.23 18.89
N GLY A 62 11.95 0.40 19.38
CA GLY A 62 12.31 1.79 19.04
C GLY A 62 12.57 1.96 17.55
N ASP A 63 13.31 1.02 16.95
CA ASP A 63 13.63 1.02 15.51
C ASP A 63 12.35 0.84 14.68
N LEU A 64 11.55 -0.18 14.98
CA LEU A 64 10.31 -0.49 14.27
C LEU A 64 9.34 0.71 14.29
N LEU A 65 9.15 1.34 15.45
CA LEU A 65 8.30 2.53 15.58
C LEU A 65 8.87 3.71 14.76
N THR A 66 10.18 3.93 14.82
CA THR A 66 10.83 5.01 14.09
C THR A 66 10.65 4.83 12.58
N VAL A 67 10.97 3.66 12.06
CA VAL A 67 10.84 3.38 10.62
C VAL A 67 9.39 3.45 10.17
N SER A 68 8.44 2.87 10.95
CA SER A 68 7.00 2.94 10.64
C SER A 68 6.48 4.38 10.53
N MET A 69 6.94 5.26 11.42
CA MET A 69 6.51 6.67 11.43
C MET A 69 7.20 7.50 10.35
N GLN A 70 8.47 7.20 10.02
CA GLN A 70 9.19 7.87 8.93
C GLN A 70 8.58 7.56 7.56
N GLU A 71 8.01 6.39 7.36
CA GLU A 71 7.26 6.04 6.15
C GLU A 71 5.85 6.65 6.10
N THR A 72 5.40 7.31 7.18
CA THR A 72 4.06 7.90 7.27
C THR A 72 4.15 9.42 7.21
N SER A 73 3.71 10.04 6.12
CA SER A 73 3.85 11.49 5.89
C SER A 73 3.37 12.36 7.07
N ALA A 74 2.29 11.95 7.77
CA ALA A 74 1.72 12.69 8.89
C ALA A 74 2.48 12.53 10.21
N LEU A 75 3.31 11.48 10.37
CA LEU A 75 3.96 11.12 11.63
C LEU A 75 5.49 11.21 11.61
N LYS A 76 6.08 11.66 10.49
CA LYS A 76 7.53 11.79 10.32
C LYS A 76 8.23 12.59 11.42
N PHE A 77 7.52 13.54 12.04
CA PHE A 77 8.09 14.40 13.09
C PHE A 77 8.18 13.70 14.45
N VAL A 78 7.40 12.64 14.70
CA VAL A 78 7.28 12.00 16.03
C VAL A 78 8.60 11.40 16.52
N PRO A 79 9.36 10.62 15.73
CA PRO A 79 10.66 10.13 16.17
C PRO A 79 11.62 11.24 16.61
N HIS A 80 11.57 12.41 15.95
CA HIS A 80 12.43 13.56 16.28
C HIS A 80 12.09 14.26 17.62
N ILE A 81 10.98 13.87 18.27
CA ILE A 81 10.72 14.26 19.67
C ILE A 81 11.65 13.53 20.63
N TYR A 82 12.07 12.31 20.27
CA TYR A 82 12.82 11.40 21.15
C TYR A 82 14.25 11.14 20.69
N TYR A 83 14.56 11.31 19.39
CA TYR A 83 15.85 11.08 18.77
C TYR A 83 16.35 12.33 18.05
N SER A 84 17.68 12.50 17.95
CA SER A 84 18.27 13.49 17.05
C SER A 84 18.13 13.07 15.59
N ASN A 85 18.40 14.00 14.66
CA ASN A 85 18.37 13.67 13.23
C ASN A 85 19.38 12.58 12.88
N GLU A 86 20.60 12.66 13.44
CA GLU A 86 21.67 11.69 13.23
C GLU A 86 21.28 10.30 13.76
N GLU A 87 20.56 10.24 14.89
CA GLU A 87 20.08 8.98 15.44
C GLU A 87 18.97 8.38 14.55
N VAL A 88 18.04 9.21 14.05
CA VAL A 88 17.01 8.76 13.12
C VAL A 88 17.64 8.24 11.83
N ASP A 89 18.61 8.95 11.25
CA ASP A 89 19.33 8.53 10.04
C ASP A 89 20.07 7.19 10.28
N ALA A 90 20.73 7.02 11.40
CA ALA A 90 21.40 5.77 11.77
C ALA A 90 20.39 4.61 11.97
N ILE A 91 19.20 4.90 12.50
CA ILE A 91 18.12 3.90 12.60
C ILE A 91 17.65 3.48 11.19
N LEU A 92 17.44 4.43 10.29
CA LEU A 92 17.02 4.15 8.92
C LEU A 92 18.07 3.34 8.16
N GLU A 93 19.36 3.68 8.32
CA GLU A 93 20.46 2.96 7.65
C GLU A 93 20.57 1.50 8.10
N ARG A 94 20.48 1.23 9.43
CA ARG A 94 20.54 -0.14 9.94
C ARG A 94 19.26 -0.96 9.71
N ASN A 95 18.17 -0.32 9.28
CA ASN A 95 16.88 -0.94 8.95
C ASN A 95 16.53 -0.65 7.49
N SER A 96 17.38 -1.04 6.57
CA SER A 96 17.23 -0.75 5.15
C SER A 96 17.06 -2.02 4.31
N VAL A 97 16.49 -1.85 3.12
CA VAL A 97 16.43 -2.88 2.09
C VAL A 97 17.36 -2.48 0.95
N SER A 98 18.25 -3.37 0.56
CA SER A 98 19.09 -3.21 -0.62
C SER A 98 18.67 -4.24 -1.68
N ALA A 99 17.98 -3.78 -2.72
CA ALA A 99 17.86 -4.58 -3.93
C ALA A 99 19.25 -4.73 -4.57
N GLY A 100 19.59 -5.92 -5.03
CA GLY A 100 20.78 -6.12 -5.86
C GLY A 100 20.71 -5.24 -7.11
N ASP A 101 21.86 -4.83 -7.64
CA ASP A 101 21.95 -4.06 -8.90
C ASP A 101 21.77 -4.97 -10.15
N SER A 102 21.25 -6.19 -9.98
CA SER A 102 21.07 -7.17 -11.05
C SER A 102 19.97 -6.72 -12.00
N GLU A 103 20.26 -6.74 -13.31
CA GLU A 103 19.21 -6.62 -14.32
C GLU A 103 18.29 -7.85 -14.29
N THR A 104 17.02 -7.66 -14.63
CA THR A 104 16.06 -8.74 -14.72
C THR A 104 16.42 -9.71 -15.85
N ASP A 105 16.60 -10.97 -15.53
CA ASP A 105 16.77 -12.04 -16.50
C ASP A 105 15.39 -12.54 -16.97
N THR A 106 15.01 -12.12 -18.17
CA THR A 106 13.73 -12.48 -18.77
C THR A 106 13.60 -13.95 -19.13
N SER A 107 14.71 -14.70 -19.23
CA SER A 107 14.71 -16.13 -19.56
C SER A 107 14.18 -17.02 -18.40
N LEU A 108 14.12 -16.46 -17.19
CA LEU A 108 13.59 -17.17 -16.03
C LEU A 108 12.06 -17.27 -16.02
N ILE A 109 11.38 -16.49 -16.86
CA ILE A 109 9.91 -16.48 -16.99
C ILE A 109 9.53 -17.08 -18.33
N VAL A 110 8.79 -18.17 -18.30
CA VAL A 110 8.34 -18.91 -19.48
C VAL A 110 6.82 -18.89 -19.53
N ILE A 111 6.26 -18.02 -20.35
CA ILE A 111 4.82 -17.94 -20.56
C ILE A 111 4.45 -18.98 -21.62
N GLU A 112 3.87 -20.09 -21.16
CA GLU A 112 3.31 -21.07 -22.08
C GLU A 112 2.12 -20.44 -22.79
N LYS A 113 2.15 -20.45 -24.14
CA LYS A 113 0.95 -20.08 -24.90
C LYS A 113 -0.15 -21.07 -24.52
N PRO A 114 -1.38 -20.63 -24.26
CA PRO A 114 -2.47 -21.54 -23.97
C PRO A 114 -2.55 -22.56 -25.11
N THR A 115 -2.30 -23.82 -24.79
CA THR A 115 -2.53 -24.91 -25.73
C THR A 115 -4.02 -24.80 -26.10
N PRO A 116 -4.36 -24.78 -27.39
CA PRO A 116 -5.76 -24.74 -27.80
C PRO A 116 -6.50 -25.84 -27.04
N THR A 117 -7.61 -25.49 -26.41
CA THR A 117 -8.44 -26.47 -25.71
C THR A 117 -8.66 -27.64 -26.68
N PRO A 118 -8.26 -28.88 -26.31
CA PRO A 118 -8.40 -29.99 -27.22
C PRO A 118 -9.84 -30.09 -27.69
N SER A 119 -10.02 -30.32 -28.96
CA SER A 119 -11.35 -30.49 -29.53
C SER A 119 -12.07 -31.66 -28.83
N PRO A 120 -13.42 -31.69 -28.83
CA PRO A 120 -14.14 -32.82 -28.26
C PRO A 120 -13.70 -34.17 -28.83
N GLU A 121 -13.24 -34.20 -30.09
CA GLU A 121 -12.68 -35.39 -30.76
C GLU A 121 -11.31 -35.77 -30.21
N GLU A 122 -10.43 -34.81 -29.88
CA GLU A 122 -9.12 -35.07 -29.27
C GLU A 122 -9.26 -35.53 -27.81
N ILE A 123 -10.25 -34.99 -27.07
CA ILE A 123 -10.59 -35.44 -25.71
C ILE A 123 -11.10 -36.88 -25.76
N ALA A 124 -12.00 -37.22 -26.69
CA ALA A 124 -12.53 -38.55 -26.87
C ALA A 124 -11.41 -39.57 -27.27
N ALA A 125 -10.53 -39.21 -28.19
CA ALA A 125 -9.39 -40.01 -28.58
C ALA A 125 -8.35 -40.20 -27.45
N ALA A 126 -8.16 -39.22 -26.58
CA ALA A 126 -7.31 -39.31 -25.40
C ALA A 126 -7.94 -40.21 -24.33
N GLN A 127 -9.26 -40.15 -24.13
CA GLN A 127 -9.98 -41.06 -23.23
C GLN A 127 -9.94 -42.51 -23.70
N GLU A 128 -10.17 -42.76 -25.00
CA GLU A 128 -10.09 -44.09 -25.59
C GLU A 128 -8.68 -44.69 -25.47
N ARG A 129 -7.61 -43.88 -25.60
CA ARG A 129 -6.23 -44.30 -25.36
C ARG A 129 -5.94 -44.61 -23.90
N ALA A 130 -6.51 -43.83 -22.96
CA ALA A 130 -6.36 -44.07 -21.52
C ALA A 130 -7.08 -45.35 -21.06
N GLU A 131 -8.30 -45.59 -21.57
CA GLU A 131 -9.05 -46.83 -21.31
C GLU A 131 -8.31 -48.07 -21.82
N ASN A 132 -7.71 -48.00 -23.01
CA ASN A 132 -6.90 -49.11 -23.58
C ASN A 132 -5.56 -49.34 -22.89
N ALA A 133 -5.03 -48.35 -22.16
CA ALA A 133 -3.72 -48.45 -21.46
C ALA A 133 -3.84 -49.00 -20.03
N ASN A 134 -5.02 -49.28 -19.53
CA ASN A 134 -5.30 -49.78 -18.18
C ASN A 134 -4.57 -48.97 -17.07
N VAL A 135 -4.42 -47.65 -17.28
CA VAL A 135 -3.88 -46.71 -16.30
C VAL A 135 -5.07 -46.03 -15.63
N GLU A 136 -5.31 -46.45 -14.40
CA GLU A 136 -6.26 -45.80 -13.52
C GLU A 136 -5.70 -44.43 -13.12
N VAL A 137 -5.88 -43.42 -13.99
CA VAL A 137 -5.61 -42.01 -13.65
C VAL A 137 -6.89 -41.46 -13.04
N THR A 138 -7.07 -41.66 -11.77
CA THR A 138 -7.96 -40.88 -10.96
C THR A 138 -7.19 -39.60 -10.56
N PRO A 139 -7.44 -38.44 -11.19
CA PRO A 139 -7.03 -37.20 -10.57
C PRO A 139 -7.96 -37.02 -9.38
N SER A 140 -7.49 -37.37 -8.18
CA SER A 140 -8.14 -36.90 -6.96
C SER A 140 -8.06 -35.38 -6.99
N PRO A 141 -9.16 -34.63 -7.05
CA PRO A 141 -9.10 -33.19 -6.99
C PRO A 141 -8.47 -32.83 -5.65
N THR A 142 -7.24 -32.32 -5.68
CA THR A 142 -6.65 -31.71 -4.49
C THR A 142 -7.63 -30.63 -4.03
N PRO A 143 -8.16 -30.68 -2.81
CA PRO A 143 -9.06 -29.64 -2.34
C PRO A 143 -8.38 -28.29 -2.49
N PRO A 144 -9.12 -27.24 -2.89
CA PRO A 144 -8.55 -25.90 -2.99
C PRO A 144 -7.98 -25.50 -1.63
N PRO A 145 -6.89 -24.72 -1.60
CA PRO A 145 -6.30 -24.24 -0.35
C PRO A 145 -7.35 -23.53 0.51
N GLU A 146 -7.32 -23.73 1.83
CA GLU A 146 -8.29 -23.14 2.77
C GLU A 146 -8.39 -21.62 2.68
N ASN A 147 -7.35 -20.94 2.22
CA ASN A 147 -7.29 -19.50 2.06
C ASN A 147 -7.74 -18.99 0.67
N LEU A 148 -8.17 -19.87 -0.24
CA LEU A 148 -8.72 -19.47 -1.54
C LEU A 148 -10.14 -18.93 -1.36
N LEU A 149 -10.35 -17.68 -1.77
CA LEU A 149 -11.64 -16.98 -1.66
C LEU A 149 -12.45 -17.00 -2.95
N SER A 150 -11.77 -16.95 -4.10
CA SER A 150 -12.37 -16.97 -5.43
C SER A 150 -11.38 -17.50 -6.45
N SER A 151 -11.88 -18.27 -7.44
CA SER A 151 -11.11 -18.73 -8.60
C SER A 151 -12.03 -18.68 -9.82
N GLU A 152 -11.97 -17.56 -10.54
CA GLU A 152 -12.84 -17.29 -11.68
C GLU A 152 -12.11 -16.47 -12.74
N ASP A 153 -12.43 -16.71 -14.00
CA ASP A 153 -11.92 -15.98 -15.17
C ASP A 153 -10.37 -15.89 -15.22
N GLY A 154 -9.68 -16.95 -14.78
CA GLY A 154 -8.22 -16.97 -14.73
C GLY A 154 -7.62 -16.06 -13.67
N ILE A 155 -8.38 -15.71 -12.64
CA ILE A 155 -7.98 -14.94 -11.48
C ILE A 155 -8.29 -15.73 -10.21
N ASP A 156 -7.27 -15.99 -9.40
CA ASP A 156 -7.45 -16.54 -8.07
C ASP A 156 -7.23 -15.44 -7.02
N VAL A 157 -8.08 -15.42 -6.01
CA VAL A 157 -7.98 -14.50 -4.89
C VAL A 157 -7.85 -15.29 -3.61
N PHE A 158 -6.79 -15.01 -2.85
CA PHE A 158 -6.49 -15.66 -1.57
C PHE A 158 -6.52 -14.64 -0.44
N SER A 159 -6.94 -15.08 0.75
CA SER A 159 -6.65 -14.35 1.99
C SER A 159 -5.22 -14.61 2.43
N VAL A 160 -4.55 -13.58 2.92
CA VAL A 160 -3.19 -13.64 3.47
C VAL A 160 -3.22 -13.15 4.91
N VAL A 161 -2.75 -13.97 5.85
CA VAL A 161 -2.78 -13.65 7.27
C VAL A 161 -1.44 -13.99 7.90
N GLY A 162 -0.87 -13.05 8.64
CA GLY A 162 0.35 -13.22 9.43
C GLY A 162 0.17 -12.73 10.87
N GLY A 163 1.25 -12.71 11.64
CA GLY A 163 1.21 -12.33 13.06
C GLY A 163 0.75 -10.89 13.31
N THR A 164 1.06 -9.97 12.38
CA THR A 164 0.79 -8.53 12.50
C THR A 164 -0.10 -7.99 11.39
N TYR A 165 -0.43 -8.80 10.40
CA TYR A 165 -1.10 -8.36 9.19
C TYR A 165 -2.16 -9.33 8.68
N GLN A 166 -3.08 -8.77 7.93
CA GLN A 166 -4.00 -9.47 7.04
C GLN A 166 -4.09 -8.73 5.70
N GLY A 167 -4.44 -9.44 4.65
CA GLY A 167 -4.53 -8.87 3.31
C GLY A 167 -5.03 -9.87 2.28
N TYR A 168 -4.75 -9.57 1.02
CA TYR A 168 -5.20 -10.37 -0.12
C TYR A 168 -4.08 -10.52 -1.13
N MET A 169 -3.94 -11.74 -1.66
CA MET A 169 -3.14 -12.04 -2.82
C MET A 169 -4.07 -12.35 -3.99
N MET A 170 -3.88 -11.67 -5.10
CA MET A 170 -4.52 -11.98 -6.36
C MET A 170 -3.49 -12.55 -7.32
N VAL A 171 -3.79 -13.70 -7.92
CA VAL A 171 -2.97 -14.34 -8.95
C VAL A 171 -3.70 -14.23 -10.28
N VAL A 172 -3.11 -13.52 -11.23
CA VAL A 172 -3.64 -13.36 -12.59
C VAL A 172 -2.84 -14.26 -13.51
N HIS A 173 -3.47 -15.35 -13.98
CA HIS A 173 -2.76 -16.40 -14.75
C HIS A 173 -2.33 -15.92 -16.13
N ASP A 174 -3.11 -15.06 -16.78
CA ASP A 174 -2.73 -14.47 -18.06
C ASP A 174 -2.13 -13.07 -17.88
N PRO A 175 -0.80 -12.92 -17.97
CA PRO A 175 -0.13 -11.64 -17.78
C PRO A 175 -0.46 -10.59 -18.86
N SER A 176 -1.01 -11.01 -20.00
CA SER A 176 -1.40 -10.07 -21.07
C SER A 176 -2.56 -9.16 -20.65
N ARG A 177 -3.36 -9.59 -19.68
CA ARG A 177 -4.48 -8.85 -19.10
C ARG A 177 -4.05 -7.74 -18.15
N VAL A 178 -2.80 -7.79 -17.65
CA VAL A 178 -2.29 -6.80 -16.69
C VAL A 178 -1.66 -5.63 -17.43
N THR A 179 -2.17 -4.42 -17.17
CA THR A 179 -1.70 -3.18 -17.78
C THR A 179 -1.64 -2.04 -16.76
N VAL A 180 -1.04 -0.91 -17.15
CA VAL A 180 -1.05 0.31 -16.35
C VAL A 180 -2.25 1.18 -16.72
N GLY A 181 -3.16 1.37 -15.78
CA GLY A 181 -4.24 2.34 -15.87
C GLY A 181 -3.82 3.70 -15.32
N THR A 182 -4.27 4.78 -15.97
CA THR A 182 -3.99 6.16 -15.56
C THR A 182 -5.29 6.92 -15.26
N CYS A 183 -5.25 7.85 -14.31
CA CYS A 183 -6.41 8.65 -13.97
C CYS A 183 -6.87 9.58 -15.11
N ARG A 184 -6.00 9.85 -16.09
CA ARG A 184 -6.25 10.69 -17.27
C ARG A 184 -5.21 10.44 -18.35
N ASP A 185 -5.45 10.95 -19.58
CA ASP A 185 -4.53 10.76 -20.70
C ASP A 185 -3.26 11.60 -20.61
N LYS A 186 -3.35 12.78 -20.01
CA LYS A 186 -2.22 13.69 -19.76
C LYS A 186 -2.28 14.19 -18.32
N PHE A 187 -1.18 14.10 -17.60
CA PHE A 187 -1.09 14.63 -16.25
C PHE A 187 -0.89 16.15 -16.28
N ASP A 188 -1.86 16.89 -15.78
CA ASP A 188 -1.94 18.35 -15.77
C ASP A 188 -1.97 18.95 -14.36
N GLY A 189 -1.65 18.14 -13.34
CA GLY A 189 -1.72 18.54 -11.93
C GLY A 189 -3.12 18.52 -11.32
N SER A 190 -4.16 18.28 -12.12
CA SER A 190 -5.53 18.12 -11.59
C SER A 190 -5.64 16.88 -10.71
N LYS A 191 -6.66 16.84 -9.83
CA LYS A 191 -6.87 15.74 -8.87
C LYS A 191 -6.93 14.38 -9.57
N GLY A 192 -6.23 13.39 -9.03
CA GLY A 192 -6.33 11.98 -9.44
C GLY A 192 -7.72 11.39 -9.26
N LEU A 193 -7.85 10.11 -9.56
CA LEU A 193 -9.09 9.34 -9.37
C LEU A 193 -8.93 8.33 -8.22
N GLN A 194 -10.05 7.87 -7.68
CA GLN A 194 -10.08 6.70 -6.82
C GLN A 194 -9.75 5.44 -7.65
N LEU A 195 -9.19 4.41 -7.03
CA LEU A 195 -8.81 3.17 -7.71
C LEU A 195 -9.98 2.57 -8.52
N LYS A 196 -11.18 2.51 -7.92
CA LYS A 196 -12.38 2.02 -8.61
C LYS A 196 -12.75 2.84 -9.86
N ASP A 197 -12.47 4.15 -9.84
CA ASP A 197 -12.78 5.02 -10.98
C ASP A 197 -11.72 4.87 -12.08
N ILE A 198 -10.46 4.58 -11.71
CA ILE A 198 -9.44 4.17 -12.69
C ILE A 198 -9.84 2.83 -13.30
N ALA A 199 -10.21 1.81 -12.49
CA ALA A 199 -10.65 0.52 -13.00
C ALA A 199 -11.82 0.66 -13.98
N LYS A 200 -12.85 1.42 -13.63
CA LYS A 200 -14.02 1.70 -14.51
C LYS A 200 -13.62 2.40 -15.82
N ARG A 201 -12.63 3.31 -15.78
CA ARG A 201 -12.16 4.00 -16.99
C ARG A 201 -11.60 3.06 -18.05
N TYR A 202 -11.12 1.89 -17.64
CA TYR A 202 -10.49 0.88 -18.50
C TYR A 202 -11.33 -0.41 -18.61
N ASP A 203 -12.56 -0.40 -18.12
CA ASP A 203 -13.44 -1.59 -18.04
C ASP A 203 -12.74 -2.79 -17.35
N ALA A 204 -11.89 -2.48 -16.34
CA ALA A 204 -11.10 -3.47 -15.65
C ALA A 204 -11.91 -4.22 -14.58
N ILE A 205 -11.74 -5.54 -14.53
CA ILE A 205 -12.35 -6.42 -13.54
C ILE A 205 -11.66 -6.34 -12.18
N ALA A 206 -10.35 -6.07 -12.19
CA ALA A 206 -9.55 -5.96 -10.98
C ALA A 206 -8.50 -4.84 -11.10
N ALA A 207 -8.04 -4.33 -9.96
CA ALA A 207 -6.96 -3.35 -9.89
C ALA A 207 -6.31 -3.31 -8.51
N ILE A 208 -5.02 -2.94 -8.48
CA ILE A 208 -4.31 -2.47 -7.29
C ILE A 208 -3.76 -1.07 -7.55
N ASN A 209 -3.51 -0.30 -6.50
CA ASN A 209 -2.84 1.00 -6.62
C ASN A 209 -1.46 0.87 -7.27
N GLY A 210 -1.04 1.91 -7.96
CA GLY A 210 0.22 1.95 -8.72
C GLY A 210 1.38 2.59 -7.96
N GLY A 211 2.17 3.38 -8.69
CA GLY A 211 3.37 4.05 -8.20
C GLY A 211 3.09 5.28 -7.34
N GLY A 212 4.17 5.92 -6.92
CA GLY A 212 4.11 7.14 -6.12
C GLY A 212 3.58 8.35 -6.89
N PHE A 213 3.25 9.38 -6.14
CA PHE A 213 2.79 10.66 -6.68
C PHE A 213 3.20 11.81 -5.76
N GLU A 214 3.14 13.03 -6.27
CA GLU A 214 3.43 14.23 -5.49
C GLU A 214 2.47 14.35 -4.30
N ASP A 215 3.03 14.21 -3.09
CA ASP A 215 2.29 14.15 -1.83
C ASP A 215 3.01 14.92 -0.72
N SER A 216 3.12 16.22 -0.88
CA SER A 216 3.70 17.10 0.13
C SER A 216 2.87 17.06 1.43
N GLY A 217 3.44 16.49 2.50
CA GLY A 217 2.83 16.46 3.83
C GLY A 217 1.58 15.57 3.96
N GLY A 218 1.38 14.58 3.06
CA GLY A 218 0.24 13.67 3.12
C GLY A 218 -1.08 14.25 2.61
N VAL A 219 -1.06 15.44 2.00
CA VAL A 219 -2.24 16.14 1.46
C VAL A 219 -2.28 16.21 -0.07
N GLY A 220 -1.43 15.44 -0.74
CA GLY A 220 -1.37 15.35 -2.19
C GLY A 220 -2.72 15.00 -2.81
N ASN A 221 -2.99 15.59 -3.98
CA ASN A 221 -4.26 15.40 -4.68
C ASN A 221 -4.30 14.14 -5.56
N GLY A 222 -3.21 13.35 -5.61
CA GLY A 222 -3.07 12.15 -6.43
C GLY A 222 -3.08 12.40 -7.93
N GLY A 223 -2.74 13.60 -8.38
CA GLY A 223 -2.85 14.00 -9.78
C GLY A 223 -1.58 13.89 -10.60
N THR A 224 -0.41 14.03 -9.98
CA THR A 224 0.89 14.01 -10.64
C THR A 224 1.68 12.80 -10.19
N PRO A 225 1.97 11.81 -11.07
CA PRO A 225 2.82 10.69 -10.72
C PRO A 225 4.28 11.15 -10.56
N VAL A 226 5.07 10.36 -9.85
CA VAL A 226 6.52 10.51 -9.79
C VAL A 226 7.18 9.45 -10.66
N GLY A 227 8.35 9.77 -11.22
CA GLY A 227 9.11 8.83 -12.06
C GLY A 227 8.49 8.61 -13.45
N LEU A 228 8.75 7.43 -14.01
CA LEU A 228 8.31 7.04 -15.35
C LEU A 228 6.92 6.41 -15.31
N VAL A 229 6.05 6.80 -16.24
CA VAL A 229 4.74 6.15 -16.48
C VAL A 229 4.57 5.89 -17.96
N ILE A 230 4.45 4.61 -18.30
CA ILE A 230 4.07 4.12 -19.65
C ILE A 230 2.78 3.33 -19.50
N SER A 231 1.82 3.55 -20.36
CA SER A 231 0.53 2.86 -20.37
C SER A 231 0.15 2.53 -21.81
N GLU A 232 -0.08 1.25 -22.08
CA GLU A 232 -0.43 0.73 -23.42
C GLU A 232 0.55 1.20 -24.51
N GLY A 233 1.86 1.09 -24.26
CA GLY A 233 2.93 1.51 -25.17
C GLY A 233 3.11 3.01 -25.32
N LYS A 234 2.38 3.83 -24.57
CA LYS A 234 2.45 5.29 -24.67
C LYS A 234 3.11 5.89 -23.43
N LEU A 235 4.17 6.68 -23.65
CA LEU A 235 4.76 7.49 -22.59
C LEU A 235 3.73 8.52 -22.09
N LYS A 236 3.34 8.44 -20.82
CA LYS A 236 2.37 9.32 -20.17
C LYS A 236 3.05 10.36 -19.30
N HIS A 237 4.12 9.99 -18.62
CA HIS A 237 4.90 10.86 -17.74
C HIS A 237 6.35 10.42 -17.69
N THR A 238 7.25 11.38 -17.50
CA THR A 238 8.65 11.13 -17.22
C THR A 238 9.14 12.12 -16.18
N GLY A 239 9.91 11.63 -15.22
CA GLY A 239 10.49 12.42 -14.16
C GLY A 239 11.55 11.59 -13.45
N ARG A 240 12.33 12.22 -12.58
CA ARG A 240 13.18 11.52 -11.61
C ARG A 240 12.51 11.59 -10.27
N ASP A 241 12.33 10.44 -9.66
CA ASP A 241 12.05 10.39 -8.23
C ASP A 241 13.39 10.31 -7.47
N ARG A 242 13.53 11.12 -6.44
CA ARG A 242 14.73 11.10 -5.59
C ARG A 242 14.66 10.01 -4.52
N ASN A 243 13.45 9.50 -4.25
CA ASN A 243 13.19 8.52 -3.20
C ASN A 243 13.09 7.10 -3.77
N TYR A 244 12.64 6.97 -5.03
CA TYR A 244 12.36 5.69 -5.68
C TYR A 244 12.98 5.70 -7.08
N ASP A 245 13.92 4.82 -7.30
CA ASP A 245 14.71 4.77 -8.53
C ASP A 245 14.44 3.53 -9.38
N ILE A 246 13.48 2.68 -8.98
CA ILE A 246 13.19 1.44 -9.68
C ILE A 246 11.90 1.56 -10.48
N THR A 247 11.99 1.29 -11.77
CA THR A 247 10.84 1.16 -12.65
C THR A 247 10.49 -0.32 -12.79
N VAL A 248 9.21 -0.64 -12.56
CA VAL A 248 8.61 -1.93 -12.89
C VAL A 248 7.77 -1.78 -14.15
N GLY A 249 7.91 -2.71 -15.08
CA GLY A 249 7.11 -2.72 -16.29
C GLY A 249 6.95 -4.11 -16.87
N PHE A 250 6.07 -4.22 -17.87
CA PHE A 250 5.90 -5.41 -18.71
C PHE A 250 6.32 -5.11 -20.12
N ASP A 251 7.08 -6.00 -20.73
CA ASP A 251 7.46 -5.90 -22.13
C ASP A 251 6.34 -6.39 -23.07
N GLN A 252 6.62 -6.39 -24.38
CA GLN A 252 5.68 -6.88 -25.41
C GLN A 252 5.37 -8.38 -25.28
N ASN A 253 6.21 -9.14 -24.59
CA ASN A 253 6.00 -10.56 -24.30
C ASN A 253 5.30 -10.80 -22.96
N ASN A 254 4.86 -9.73 -22.29
CA ASN A 254 4.23 -9.76 -20.97
C ASN A 254 5.17 -10.21 -19.84
N ILE A 255 6.48 -10.07 -20.01
CA ILE A 255 7.48 -10.39 -19.01
C ILE A 255 7.77 -9.15 -18.17
N MET A 256 7.75 -9.31 -16.84
CA MET A 256 8.06 -8.24 -15.90
C MET A 256 9.55 -7.93 -15.91
N LEU A 257 9.85 -6.66 -16.02
CA LEU A 257 11.20 -6.09 -15.96
C LEU A 257 11.29 -5.11 -14.79
N LEU A 258 12.37 -5.20 -14.06
CA LEU A 258 12.75 -4.22 -13.04
C LEU A 258 14.01 -3.49 -13.54
N GLY A 259 14.02 -2.17 -13.49
CA GLY A 259 15.15 -1.37 -13.94
C GLY A 259 15.42 -0.19 -13.03
N LYS A 260 16.67 -0.08 -12.55
CA LYS A 260 17.11 1.06 -11.74
C LYS A 260 17.40 2.27 -12.63
N ASN A 261 16.92 3.45 -12.23
CA ASN A 261 17.09 4.70 -12.98
C ASN A 261 16.70 4.62 -14.47
N MET A 262 15.72 3.79 -14.82
CA MET A 262 15.30 3.56 -16.20
C MET A 262 14.75 4.84 -16.81
N SER A 263 15.35 5.28 -17.93
CA SER A 263 14.84 6.39 -18.72
C SER A 263 13.71 5.94 -19.67
N ALA A 264 12.99 6.89 -20.25
CA ALA A 264 11.98 6.59 -21.25
C ALA A 264 12.59 5.93 -22.51
N ASP A 265 13.83 6.29 -22.88
CA ASP A 265 14.54 5.71 -24.01
C ASP A 265 14.99 4.27 -23.71
N ASP A 266 15.46 3.99 -22.48
CA ASP A 266 15.78 2.64 -22.02
C ASP A 266 14.54 1.73 -22.05
N ALA A 267 13.41 2.23 -21.52
CA ALA A 267 12.16 1.51 -21.53
C ALA A 267 11.70 1.18 -22.95
N LYS A 268 11.81 2.14 -23.87
CA LYS A 268 11.50 1.94 -25.28
C LYS A 268 12.43 0.92 -25.93
N ALA A 269 13.74 0.99 -25.67
CA ALA A 269 14.72 0.04 -26.21
C ALA A 269 14.47 -1.39 -25.71
N LYS A 270 14.00 -1.54 -24.48
CA LYS A 270 13.60 -2.84 -23.87
C LYS A 270 12.19 -3.29 -24.31
N GLY A 271 11.48 -2.55 -25.15
CA GLY A 271 10.14 -2.90 -25.62
C GLY A 271 9.07 -2.88 -24.53
N ILE A 272 9.24 -2.05 -23.50
CA ILE A 272 8.29 -1.96 -22.39
C ILE A 272 6.98 -1.34 -22.87
N ARG A 273 5.86 -2.04 -22.67
CA ARG A 273 4.50 -1.61 -23.00
C ARG A 273 3.79 -0.88 -21.89
N ASP A 274 4.09 -1.25 -20.64
CA ASP A 274 3.52 -0.67 -19.43
C ASP A 274 4.60 -0.53 -18.37
N ALA A 275 4.68 0.60 -17.68
CA ALA A 275 5.64 0.81 -16.61
C ALA A 275 5.20 1.87 -15.61
N ILE A 276 5.62 1.69 -14.37
CA ILE A 276 5.48 2.65 -13.26
C ILE A 276 6.78 2.65 -12.44
N THR A 277 7.13 3.78 -11.82
CA THR A 277 8.26 3.87 -10.90
C THR A 277 7.80 3.81 -9.45
N PHE A 278 8.45 2.96 -8.66
CA PHE A 278 8.38 2.93 -7.19
C PHE A 278 9.54 2.08 -6.62
N GLY A 279 9.36 1.48 -5.43
CA GLY A 279 10.37 0.60 -4.81
C GLY A 279 10.17 0.42 -3.30
N PRO A 280 11.06 -0.32 -2.69
CA PRO A 280 12.20 -1.04 -3.26
C PRO A 280 11.79 -2.29 -4.06
N ALA A 281 12.71 -2.83 -4.89
CA ALA A 281 12.57 -4.18 -5.39
C ALA A 281 12.70 -5.15 -4.21
N LEU A 282 11.87 -6.19 -4.22
CA LEU A 282 11.77 -7.18 -3.16
C LEU A 282 12.45 -8.50 -3.55
N ILE A 283 12.29 -8.89 -4.80
CA ILE A 283 12.86 -10.11 -5.38
C ILE A 283 13.30 -9.78 -6.80
N VAL A 284 14.51 -10.19 -7.18
CA VAL A 284 15.05 -10.05 -8.53
C VAL A 284 15.66 -11.37 -8.95
N ASN A 285 15.20 -11.97 -10.05
CA ASN A 285 15.68 -13.25 -10.58
C ASN A 285 15.58 -14.40 -9.57
N GLY A 286 14.57 -14.41 -8.73
CA GLY A 286 14.37 -15.41 -7.68
C GLY A 286 15.14 -15.13 -6.39
N GLU A 287 16.04 -14.14 -6.39
CA GLU A 287 16.85 -13.78 -5.22
C GLU A 287 16.17 -12.66 -4.41
N PRO A 288 15.95 -12.84 -3.11
CA PRO A 288 15.39 -11.82 -2.26
C PRO A 288 16.35 -10.64 -2.07
N ALA A 289 15.79 -9.46 -1.92
CA ALA A 289 16.56 -8.27 -1.55
C ALA A 289 17.27 -8.47 -0.20
N GLY A 290 18.46 -7.89 -0.06
CA GLY A 290 19.19 -7.89 1.20
C GLY A 290 18.46 -7.09 2.27
N ILE A 291 18.10 -7.75 3.37
CA ILE A 291 17.41 -7.13 4.52
C ILE A 291 18.41 -6.79 5.59
N LYS A 292 18.34 -5.56 6.14
CA LYS A 292 19.02 -5.14 7.35
C LYS A 292 18.00 -4.82 8.43
N GLY A 293 18.22 -5.31 9.65
CA GLY A 293 17.35 -5.07 10.80
C GLY A 293 15.90 -5.44 10.55
N GLU A 294 14.98 -4.57 10.94
CA GLU A 294 13.54 -4.73 10.71
C GLU A 294 13.11 -4.39 9.27
N SER A 295 14.06 -4.12 8.37
CA SER A 295 13.91 -3.73 6.96
C SER A 295 13.06 -2.49 6.72
N SER A 296 11.90 -2.41 7.35
CA SER A 296 10.92 -1.31 7.26
C SER A 296 9.98 -1.38 8.45
N GLY A 297 9.10 -0.36 8.57
CA GLY A 297 8.05 -0.38 9.58
C GLY A 297 6.84 -1.22 9.20
N LEU A 298 5.97 -1.47 10.20
CA LEU A 298 4.66 -2.07 9.99
C LEU A 298 3.73 -1.04 9.35
N ASN A 299 3.38 -1.27 8.08
CA ASN A 299 2.54 -0.37 7.30
C ASN A 299 1.59 -1.16 6.39
N PRO A 300 0.45 -0.55 5.97
CA PRO A 300 -0.28 -1.07 4.81
C PRO A 300 0.64 -1.10 3.60
N ARG A 301 0.62 -2.19 2.85
CA ARG A 301 1.55 -2.44 1.73
C ARG A 301 0.83 -2.87 0.47
N THR A 302 1.44 -2.57 -0.65
CA THR A 302 1.07 -3.10 -1.96
C THR A 302 2.32 -3.61 -2.64
N ALA A 303 2.25 -4.79 -3.25
CA ALA A 303 3.35 -5.31 -4.07
C ALA A 303 2.81 -5.96 -5.34
N ILE A 304 3.64 -5.96 -6.39
CA ILE A 304 3.38 -6.67 -7.63
C ILE A 304 4.58 -7.55 -7.95
N GLY A 305 4.33 -8.74 -8.49
CA GLY A 305 5.39 -9.65 -8.89
C GLY A 305 4.96 -10.54 -10.04
N GLN A 306 5.89 -11.35 -10.55
CA GLN A 306 5.61 -12.32 -11.59
C GLN A 306 6.27 -13.66 -11.26
N ARG A 307 5.54 -14.72 -11.50
CA ARG A 307 5.97 -16.11 -11.34
C ARG A 307 6.73 -16.61 -12.56
N LYS A 308 7.37 -17.76 -12.42
CA LYS A 308 8.08 -18.44 -13.52
C LYS A 308 7.16 -18.80 -14.69
N ASP A 309 5.90 -19.17 -14.42
CA ASP A 309 4.87 -19.49 -15.43
C ASP A 309 4.24 -18.26 -16.09
N GLY A 310 4.68 -17.06 -15.70
CA GLY A 310 4.17 -15.78 -16.20
C GLY A 310 3.02 -15.21 -15.40
N ALA A 311 2.38 -15.96 -14.51
CA ALA A 311 1.27 -15.44 -13.70
C ALA A 311 1.70 -14.22 -12.88
N VAL A 312 0.86 -13.18 -12.87
CA VAL A 312 1.12 -11.94 -12.13
C VAL A 312 0.52 -12.02 -10.74
N LEU A 313 1.33 -11.69 -9.76
CA LEU A 313 0.99 -11.64 -8.34
C LEU A 313 0.71 -10.19 -7.94
N MET A 314 -0.47 -9.94 -7.38
CA MET A 314 -0.87 -8.63 -6.85
C MET A 314 -1.20 -8.79 -5.37
N LEU A 315 -0.37 -8.25 -4.49
CA LEU A 315 -0.50 -8.34 -3.04
C LEU A 315 -0.90 -6.99 -2.45
N VAL A 316 -1.93 -7.00 -1.61
CA VAL A 316 -2.30 -5.85 -0.78
C VAL A 316 -2.46 -6.28 0.67
N ILE A 317 -1.74 -5.62 1.56
CA ILE A 317 -1.78 -5.84 3.00
C ILE A 317 -2.43 -4.64 3.69
N ASP A 318 -3.43 -4.91 4.51
CA ASP A 318 -4.03 -3.92 5.41
C ASP A 318 -3.06 -3.53 6.52
N GLY A 319 -3.25 -2.35 7.10
CA GLY A 319 -2.45 -1.92 8.24
C GLY A 319 -3.07 -0.75 8.98
N ARG A 320 -2.41 -0.31 10.06
CA ARG A 320 -2.86 0.80 10.91
C ARG A 320 -4.25 0.59 11.50
N GLN A 321 -4.64 -0.67 11.70
CA GLN A 321 -5.93 -1.10 12.29
C GLN A 321 -5.64 -2.10 13.43
N ALA A 322 -6.59 -2.26 14.36
CA ALA A 322 -6.43 -3.21 15.47
C ALA A 322 -6.33 -4.66 14.99
N SER A 323 -6.98 -4.99 13.87
CA SER A 323 -6.94 -6.32 13.23
C SER A 323 -5.72 -6.53 12.32
N SER A 324 -5.02 -5.47 11.93
CA SER A 324 -3.84 -5.52 11.07
C SER A 324 -2.99 -4.28 11.32
N LEU A 325 -1.83 -4.46 11.95
CA LEU A 325 -0.87 -3.38 12.16
C LEU A 325 -0.15 -3.03 10.85
N GLY A 326 0.00 -4.01 9.97
CA GLY A 326 0.68 -3.94 8.70
C GLY A 326 1.82 -4.93 8.59
N ALA A 327 2.52 -4.90 7.44
CA ALA A 327 3.63 -5.77 7.11
C ALA A 327 4.94 -4.98 6.91
N THR A 328 6.06 -5.65 7.16
CA THR A 328 7.41 -5.21 6.80
C THR A 328 7.75 -5.64 5.37
N TYR A 329 8.87 -5.15 4.81
CA TYR A 329 9.36 -5.68 3.52
C TYR A 329 9.79 -7.14 3.61
N SER A 330 10.30 -7.57 4.77
CA SER A 330 10.62 -8.98 5.01
C SER A 330 9.38 -9.87 4.88
N ASP A 331 8.25 -9.43 5.45
CA ASP A 331 6.97 -10.14 5.30
C ASP A 331 6.55 -10.21 3.83
N LEU A 332 6.64 -9.08 3.09
CA LEU A 332 6.28 -9.06 1.66
C LEU A 332 7.16 -10.03 0.85
N ILE A 333 8.47 -10.06 1.10
CA ILE A 333 9.40 -10.97 0.43
C ILE A 333 8.98 -12.43 0.70
N THR A 334 8.72 -12.76 1.97
CA THR A 334 8.29 -14.11 2.36
C THR A 334 7.01 -14.51 1.64
N ILE A 335 5.97 -13.66 1.68
CA ILE A 335 4.70 -13.93 1.00
C ILE A 335 4.91 -14.10 -0.50
N MET A 336 5.64 -13.19 -1.15
CA MET A 336 5.85 -13.23 -2.59
C MET A 336 6.62 -14.48 -3.02
N LEU A 337 7.62 -14.93 -2.23
CA LEU A 337 8.34 -16.19 -2.47
C LEU A 337 7.44 -17.41 -2.28
N GLU A 338 6.59 -17.43 -1.26
CA GLU A 338 5.61 -18.50 -1.02
C GLU A 338 4.65 -18.67 -2.21
N TYR A 339 4.28 -17.57 -2.86
CA TYR A 339 3.46 -17.58 -4.07
C TYR A 339 4.29 -17.77 -5.36
N GLY A 340 5.60 -17.99 -5.26
CA GLY A 340 6.48 -18.36 -6.37
C GLY A 340 6.97 -17.20 -7.24
N ALA A 341 7.06 -15.99 -6.70
CA ALA A 341 7.60 -14.83 -7.42
C ALA A 341 9.05 -15.05 -7.84
N VAL A 342 9.36 -14.79 -9.11
CA VAL A 342 10.73 -14.66 -9.65
C VAL A 342 11.18 -13.21 -9.57
N ASN A 343 10.27 -12.27 -9.86
CA ASN A 343 10.49 -10.84 -9.68
C ASN A 343 9.35 -10.25 -8.88
N ALA A 344 9.66 -9.33 -7.96
CA ALA A 344 8.66 -8.61 -7.17
C ALA A 344 9.17 -7.25 -6.71
N ILE A 345 8.27 -6.30 -6.60
CA ILE A 345 8.56 -4.93 -6.17
C ILE A 345 7.43 -4.41 -5.27
N ASN A 346 7.81 -3.60 -4.28
CA ASN A 346 6.87 -2.83 -3.48
C ASN A 346 6.33 -1.64 -4.27
N MET A 347 5.04 -1.37 -4.13
CA MET A 347 4.33 -0.24 -4.71
C MET A 347 3.93 0.77 -3.64
N ASP A 348 3.28 1.88 -4.02
CA ASP A 348 2.80 2.87 -3.05
C ASP A 348 1.95 2.21 -1.97
N GLY A 349 2.22 2.58 -0.74
CA GLY A 349 1.67 1.95 0.44
C GLY A 349 0.73 2.85 1.24
N GLY A 350 0.57 2.53 2.52
CA GLY A 350 -0.20 3.33 3.45
C GLY A 350 -1.67 3.44 3.06
N SER A 351 -2.20 4.67 3.01
CA SER A 351 -3.61 4.90 2.64
C SER A 351 -3.93 4.64 1.16
N SER A 352 -2.91 4.38 0.34
CA SER A 352 -3.08 4.02 -1.07
C SER A 352 -3.29 2.51 -1.27
N SER A 353 -2.91 1.66 -0.29
CA SER A 353 -2.99 0.19 -0.39
C SER A 353 -4.43 -0.29 -0.54
N LEU A 354 -4.86 -0.54 -1.76
CA LEU A 354 -6.21 -0.93 -2.12
C LEU A 354 -6.20 -2.00 -3.20
N MET A 355 -7.10 -2.98 -3.06
CA MET A 355 -7.42 -3.99 -4.07
C MET A 355 -8.89 -3.89 -4.44
N TYR A 356 -9.14 -3.67 -5.72
CA TYR A 356 -10.49 -3.66 -6.31
C TYR A 356 -10.70 -4.94 -7.11
N TYR A 357 -11.88 -5.56 -6.94
CA TYR A 357 -12.27 -6.75 -7.68
C TYR A 357 -13.79 -6.77 -7.88
N LYS A 358 -14.24 -7.00 -9.11
CA LYS A 358 -15.66 -7.17 -9.48
C LYS A 358 -16.62 -6.12 -8.88
N GLY A 359 -16.22 -4.85 -8.90
CA GLY A 359 -17.08 -3.74 -8.46
C GLY A 359 -16.82 -3.22 -7.06
N GLU A 360 -16.10 -3.98 -6.21
CA GLU A 360 -15.90 -3.68 -4.79
C GLU A 360 -14.42 -3.65 -4.40
N TYR A 361 -14.12 -3.03 -3.26
CA TYR A 361 -12.82 -3.17 -2.62
C TYR A 361 -12.79 -4.42 -1.77
N LEU A 362 -11.76 -5.26 -1.92
CA LEU A 362 -11.57 -6.44 -1.08
C LEU A 362 -11.06 -6.07 0.31
N ASN A 363 -10.26 -5.03 0.39
CA ASN A 363 -9.69 -4.55 1.64
C ASN A 363 -10.31 -3.22 2.08
N SER A 364 -10.37 -3.02 3.40
CA SER A 364 -10.81 -1.75 3.98
C SER A 364 -9.63 -0.79 4.10
N GLY A 365 -9.34 -0.03 3.08
CA GLY A 365 -8.31 1.01 3.19
C GLY A 365 -8.52 1.92 4.42
N VAL A 366 -7.43 2.27 5.10
CA VAL A 366 -7.47 3.15 6.29
C VAL A 366 -7.81 4.57 5.86
N VAL A 367 -9.09 4.87 5.67
CA VAL A 367 -9.48 6.25 5.36
C VAL A 367 -10.77 6.64 6.07
N LEU A 368 -10.63 7.48 7.08
CA LEU A 368 -11.76 8.18 7.71
C LEU A 368 -12.54 9.09 6.73
N THR A 369 -11.98 9.40 5.56
CA THR A 369 -12.48 10.40 4.60
C THR A 369 -12.75 9.86 3.19
N GLY A 370 -12.80 8.53 2.99
CA GLY A 370 -12.96 7.89 1.68
C GLY A 370 -11.63 7.46 1.06
N SER A 371 -11.64 6.63 -0.01
CA SER A 371 -10.42 6.08 -0.59
C SER A 371 -9.57 7.18 -1.24
N ARG A 372 -8.24 7.06 -1.11
CA ARG A 372 -7.28 8.03 -1.63
C ARG A 372 -7.36 8.12 -3.16
N LYS A 373 -7.17 9.32 -3.69
CA LYS A 373 -7.00 9.54 -5.12
C LYS A 373 -5.56 9.28 -5.52
N MET A 374 -5.37 8.70 -6.71
CA MET A 374 -4.06 8.31 -7.23
C MET A 374 -3.96 8.56 -8.74
N PRO A 375 -2.76 8.69 -9.29
CA PRO A 375 -2.58 8.92 -10.72
C PRO A 375 -2.58 7.65 -11.54
N THR A 376 -2.12 6.53 -10.96
CA THR A 376 -1.86 5.26 -11.66
C THR A 376 -2.34 4.06 -10.86
N ALA A 377 -2.61 2.97 -11.56
CA ALA A 377 -2.95 1.66 -11.00
C ALA A 377 -2.40 0.55 -11.91
N PHE A 378 -2.14 -0.65 -11.37
CA PHE A 378 -2.15 -1.86 -12.18
C PHE A 378 -3.57 -2.37 -12.26
N ILE A 379 -4.03 -2.62 -13.47
CA ILE A 379 -5.41 -3.05 -13.78
C ILE A 379 -5.40 -4.38 -14.50
N VAL A 380 -6.49 -5.16 -14.34
CA VAL A 380 -6.73 -6.44 -15.02
C VAL A 380 -8.00 -6.35 -15.84
N ARG A 381 -7.92 -6.64 -17.13
CA ARG A 381 -9.05 -6.62 -18.07
C ARG A 381 -9.48 -8.01 -18.49
#